data_cdcae78991003380bbe331c320140d14
#
_entry.id   cdcae78991003380bbe331c320140d14
#
_cell.length_a   1.000
_cell.length_b   1.000
_cell.length_c   1.000
_cell.angle_alpha   90.00
_cell.angle_beta   90.00
_cell.angle_gamma   90.00
#
_symmetry.space_group_name_H-M   'P 1'
#
loop_
_entity.id
_entity.type
_entity.pdbx_description
1 polymer ?
#
loop_
_entity_poly.entity_id
_entity_poly.type
_entity_poly.pdbx_seq_one_letter_code
_entity_poly.pdbx_strand_id
1 'polypeptide(L)'
;MQRSAGILLPVSSLPSPYGIGCFSQEAYNFVDWLKEAGQTYWQILPLGTTSYGDSPYQSFSAFAGNPYFISLDALVEDGVLTAAECKKANFGRKADDINYSRLYTERGRLLRLAYSRSNISQNQDFIAFCEKNKWWLDDFALFMAVKDRFGGKPWMEWAEDIRLRWQNALDYYHQELY
;
A
#
# COMPACT_ATOMS: atom_id res chain seq x y z
N MET A 1 -24.59 12.49 -26.67
CA MET A 1 -23.96 12.17 -25.38
C MET A 1 -25.01 11.63 -24.44
N GLN A 2 -24.80 10.46 -23.87
CA GLN A 2 -25.68 9.93 -22.83
C GLN A 2 -25.31 10.58 -21.50
N ARG A 3 -26.31 11.12 -20.76
CA ARG A 3 -26.07 11.67 -19.42
C ARG A 3 -25.79 10.53 -18.45
N SER A 4 -24.81 10.69 -17.61
CA SER A 4 -24.43 9.74 -16.57
C SER A 4 -24.19 10.46 -15.26
N ALA A 5 -24.33 9.75 -14.15
CA ALA A 5 -24.06 10.25 -12.80
C ALA A 5 -23.11 9.32 -12.08
N GLY A 6 -22.41 9.83 -11.09
CA GLY A 6 -21.48 9.06 -10.28
C GLY A 6 -21.20 9.72 -8.93
N ILE A 7 -20.52 8.97 -8.09
CA ILE A 7 -20.13 9.41 -6.74
C ILE A 7 -18.61 9.50 -6.69
N LEU A 8 -18.08 10.60 -6.14
CA LEU A 8 -16.69 10.72 -5.77
C LEU A 8 -16.55 10.29 -4.31
N LEU A 9 -15.82 9.19 -4.08
CA LEU A 9 -15.47 8.72 -2.74
C LEU A 9 -14.08 8.08 -2.78
N PRO A 10 -13.09 8.59 -2.03
CA PRO A 10 -11.79 7.94 -1.93
C PRO A 10 -11.92 6.53 -1.35
N VAL A 11 -11.13 5.59 -1.84
CA VAL A 11 -11.05 4.23 -1.27
C VAL A 11 -10.73 4.28 0.23
N SER A 12 -9.85 5.20 0.63
CA SER A 12 -9.48 5.44 2.04
C SER A 12 -10.66 5.82 2.94
N SER A 13 -11.76 6.33 2.38
CA SER A 13 -12.96 6.75 3.12
C SER A 13 -14.01 5.66 3.27
N LEU A 14 -13.79 4.48 2.70
CA LEU A 14 -14.66 3.33 2.95
C LEU A 14 -14.56 2.88 4.41
N PRO A 15 -15.65 2.34 4.98
CA PRO A 15 -15.61 1.78 6.32
C PRO A 15 -14.54 0.68 6.45
N SER A 16 -13.84 0.66 7.58
CA SER A 16 -12.84 -0.38 7.84
C SER A 16 -12.55 -0.48 9.35
N PRO A 17 -12.47 -1.69 9.90
CA PRO A 17 -12.02 -1.90 11.28
C PRO A 17 -10.49 -1.68 11.46
N TYR A 18 -9.76 -1.45 10.36
CA TYR A 18 -8.30 -1.41 10.33
C TYR A 18 -7.75 -0.01 10.02
N GLY A 19 -8.48 1.03 10.41
CA GLY A 19 -8.05 2.42 10.46
C GLY A 19 -8.02 3.18 9.14
N ILE A 20 -8.26 2.52 8.01
CA ILE A 20 -8.37 3.13 6.68
C ILE A 20 -9.18 2.21 5.76
N GLY A 21 -10.01 2.78 4.90
CA GLY A 21 -10.68 2.05 3.85
C GLY A 21 -9.69 1.41 2.87
N CYS A 22 -10.03 0.25 2.35
CA CYS A 22 -9.19 -0.51 1.43
C CYS A 22 -10.07 -1.32 0.44
N PHE A 23 -9.44 -2.06 -0.46
CA PHE A 23 -10.13 -2.99 -1.37
C PHE A 23 -10.57 -4.27 -0.62
N SER A 24 -11.50 -4.09 0.31
CA SER A 24 -12.13 -5.14 1.11
C SER A 24 -13.56 -5.42 0.64
N GLN A 25 -14.29 -6.28 1.35
CA GLN A 25 -15.71 -6.51 1.10
C GLN A 25 -16.53 -5.21 1.06
N GLU A 26 -16.15 -4.20 1.86
CA GLU A 26 -16.85 -2.91 1.86
C GLU A 26 -16.73 -2.15 0.53
N ALA A 27 -15.65 -2.36 -0.22
CA ALA A 27 -15.51 -1.80 -1.56
C ALA A 27 -16.48 -2.47 -2.54
N TYR A 28 -16.66 -3.79 -2.45
CA TYR A 28 -17.66 -4.52 -3.25
C TYR A 28 -19.08 -4.10 -2.87
N ASN A 29 -19.39 -4.04 -1.58
CA ASN A 29 -20.69 -3.58 -1.07
C ASN A 29 -21.02 -2.18 -1.57
N PHE A 30 -20.02 -1.29 -1.61
CA PHE A 30 -20.21 0.08 -2.12
C PHE A 30 -20.51 0.09 -3.63
N VAL A 31 -19.85 -0.76 -4.42
CA VAL A 31 -20.14 -0.90 -5.86
C VAL A 31 -21.56 -1.41 -6.09
N ASP A 32 -21.99 -2.41 -5.33
CA ASP A 32 -23.34 -2.95 -5.42
C ASP A 32 -24.39 -1.88 -5.04
N TRP A 33 -24.14 -1.13 -3.97
CA TRP A 33 -24.98 -0.01 -3.59
C TRP A 33 -25.05 1.09 -4.66
N LEU A 34 -23.92 1.44 -5.29
CA LEU A 34 -23.92 2.40 -6.42
C LEU A 34 -24.76 1.93 -7.58
N LYS A 35 -24.69 0.63 -7.91
CA LYS A 35 -25.51 0.02 -8.96
C LYS A 35 -27.00 0.09 -8.61
N GLU A 36 -27.38 -0.23 -7.38
CA GLU A 36 -28.77 -0.13 -6.89
C GLU A 36 -29.28 1.32 -6.92
N ALA A 37 -28.42 2.29 -6.59
CA ALA A 37 -28.70 3.72 -6.65
C ALA A 37 -28.69 4.30 -8.08
N GLY A 38 -28.51 3.46 -9.11
CA GLY A 38 -28.51 3.89 -10.51
C GLY A 38 -27.29 4.74 -10.90
N GLN A 39 -26.21 4.69 -10.12
CA GLN A 39 -24.98 5.38 -10.45
C GLN A 39 -24.16 4.61 -11.47
N THR A 40 -23.48 5.33 -12.38
CA THR A 40 -22.69 4.75 -13.47
C THR A 40 -21.20 4.76 -13.17
N TYR A 41 -20.74 5.70 -12.36
CA TYR A 41 -19.34 5.91 -12.07
C TYR A 41 -19.06 6.01 -10.58
N TRP A 42 -17.99 5.36 -10.17
CA TRP A 42 -17.30 5.65 -8.92
C TRP A 42 -15.99 6.37 -9.23
N GLN A 43 -15.89 7.64 -8.85
CA GLN A 43 -14.65 8.40 -8.97
C GLN A 43 -13.85 8.23 -7.67
N ILE A 44 -12.62 7.80 -7.82
CA ILE A 44 -11.67 7.62 -6.71
C ILE A 44 -10.54 8.67 -6.81
N LEU A 45 -9.78 8.82 -5.71
CA LEU A 45 -8.52 9.57 -5.72
C LEU A 45 -7.37 8.65 -6.18
N PRO A 46 -6.19 9.22 -6.52
CA PRO A 46 -5.03 8.43 -6.90
C PRO A 46 -4.70 7.33 -5.90
N LEU A 47 -4.36 6.15 -6.41
CA LEU A 47 -4.08 4.94 -5.61
C LEU A 47 -2.59 4.72 -5.32
N GLY A 48 -1.75 5.68 -5.67
CA GLY A 48 -0.32 5.62 -5.46
C GLY A 48 0.09 5.70 -3.99
N THR A 49 1.34 5.36 -3.73
CA THR A 49 1.94 5.50 -2.40
C THR A 49 1.90 6.94 -1.92
N THR A 50 1.62 7.15 -0.64
CA THR A 50 1.62 8.48 -0.03
C THR A 50 2.96 8.81 0.60
N SER A 51 3.30 10.10 0.63
CA SER A 51 4.49 10.67 1.24
C SER A 51 4.14 11.36 2.57
N TYR A 52 5.05 12.15 3.09
CA TYR A 52 4.82 13.00 4.25
C TYR A 52 3.64 13.97 3.98
N GLY A 53 2.66 13.98 4.89
CA GLY A 53 1.41 14.72 4.73
C GLY A 53 0.26 13.90 4.13
N ASP A 54 0.51 12.63 3.79
CA ASP A 54 -0.48 11.61 3.42
C ASP A 54 -1.42 11.99 2.25
N SER A 55 -1.03 13.00 1.46
CA SER A 55 -1.79 13.43 0.28
C SER A 55 -1.70 12.39 -0.84
N PRO A 56 -2.82 11.94 -1.41
CA PRO A 56 -2.83 11.01 -2.54
C PRO A 56 -2.24 11.62 -3.82
N TYR A 57 -2.05 12.94 -3.85
CA TYR A 57 -1.46 13.66 -4.99
C TYR A 57 0.07 13.83 -4.87
N GLN A 58 0.67 13.40 -3.77
CA GLN A 58 2.11 13.49 -3.51
C GLN A 58 2.74 12.10 -3.46
N SER A 59 2.50 11.29 -4.49
CA SER A 59 3.14 9.99 -4.62
C SER A 59 4.58 10.14 -5.11
N PHE A 60 5.48 9.32 -4.57
CA PHE A 60 6.86 9.19 -5.06
C PHE A 60 7.02 8.05 -6.07
N SER A 61 5.92 7.46 -6.53
CA SER A 61 5.89 6.52 -7.66
C SER A 61 4.64 6.74 -8.49
N ALA A 62 4.80 6.72 -9.81
CA ALA A 62 3.67 6.74 -10.75
C ALA A 62 3.06 5.33 -10.98
N PHE A 63 3.75 4.26 -10.54
CA PHE A 63 3.38 2.88 -10.83
C PHE A 63 2.98 2.08 -9.61
N ALA A 64 3.60 2.36 -8.46
CA ALA A 64 3.37 1.59 -7.24
C ALA A 64 2.03 1.94 -6.59
N GLY A 65 1.25 0.91 -6.28
CA GLY A 65 0.04 1.04 -5.47
C GLY A 65 0.35 1.29 -3.99
N ASN A 66 -0.60 1.91 -3.29
CA ASN A 66 -0.47 2.17 -1.86
C ASN A 66 -0.73 0.88 -1.06
N PRO A 67 0.22 0.40 -0.26
CA PRO A 67 0.04 -0.80 0.56
C PRO A 67 -1.06 -0.65 1.61
N TYR A 68 -1.50 0.56 1.92
CA TYR A 68 -2.64 0.78 2.80
C TYR A 68 -3.96 0.26 2.22
N PHE A 69 -4.05 0.04 0.91
CA PHE A 69 -5.25 -0.48 0.27
C PHE A 69 -5.30 -2.00 0.14
N ILE A 70 -4.29 -2.72 0.62
CA ILE A 70 -4.32 -4.19 0.73
C ILE A 70 -5.32 -4.57 1.83
N SER A 71 -6.26 -5.47 1.54
CA SER A 71 -7.22 -5.96 2.53
C SER A 71 -6.54 -6.87 3.54
N LEU A 72 -6.63 -6.54 4.83
CA LEU A 72 -6.15 -7.44 5.89
C LEU A 72 -7.07 -8.66 6.06
N ASP A 73 -8.36 -8.53 5.75
CA ASP A 73 -9.29 -9.66 5.78
C ASP A 73 -8.92 -10.69 4.70
N ALA A 74 -8.58 -10.24 3.48
CA ALA A 74 -8.09 -11.14 2.44
C ALA A 74 -6.81 -11.89 2.88
N LEU A 75 -5.89 -11.23 3.57
CA LEU A 75 -4.69 -11.88 4.10
C LEU A 75 -5.00 -12.86 5.25
N VAL A 76 -6.12 -12.68 5.95
CA VAL A 76 -6.62 -13.66 6.94
C VAL A 76 -7.25 -14.85 6.21
N GLU A 77 -8.01 -14.63 5.15
CA GLU A 77 -8.60 -15.67 4.30
C GLU A 77 -7.50 -16.51 3.62
N ASP A 78 -6.43 -15.89 3.17
CA ASP A 78 -5.23 -16.55 2.62
C ASP A 78 -4.42 -17.31 3.70
N GLY A 79 -4.78 -17.19 4.98
CA GLY A 79 -4.13 -17.88 6.10
C GLY A 79 -2.76 -17.36 6.50
N VAL A 80 -2.32 -16.22 5.95
CA VAL A 80 -1.02 -15.59 6.27
C VAL A 80 -1.10 -14.63 7.46
N LEU A 81 -2.32 -14.21 7.84
CA LEU A 81 -2.61 -13.51 9.08
C LEU A 81 -3.74 -14.21 9.84
N THR A 82 -3.91 -13.85 11.11
CA THR A 82 -5.07 -14.23 11.91
C THR A 82 -5.91 -13.01 12.25
N ALA A 83 -7.23 -13.19 12.37
CA ALA A 83 -8.13 -12.12 12.81
C ALA A 83 -7.73 -11.54 14.19
N ALA A 84 -7.16 -12.36 15.07
CA ALA A 84 -6.68 -11.92 16.37
C ALA A 84 -5.50 -10.94 16.26
N GLU A 85 -4.56 -11.19 15.35
CA GLU A 85 -3.42 -10.30 15.10
C GLU A 85 -3.87 -8.96 14.53
N CYS A 86 -4.81 -8.98 13.59
CA CYS A 86 -5.38 -7.77 13.01
C CYS A 86 -6.15 -6.94 14.07
N LYS A 87 -6.94 -7.59 14.92
CA LYS A 87 -7.70 -6.93 16.02
C LYS A 87 -6.80 -6.38 17.13
N LYS A 88 -5.64 -6.99 17.36
CA LYS A 88 -4.67 -6.53 18.36
C LYS A 88 -3.93 -5.26 17.93
N ALA A 89 -3.85 -5.00 16.63
CA ALA A 89 -3.20 -3.82 16.09
C ALA A 89 -3.98 -2.55 16.45
N ASN A 90 -3.25 -1.48 16.77
CA ASN A 90 -3.86 -0.24 17.24
C ASN A 90 -3.87 0.81 16.11
N PHE A 91 -4.93 0.84 15.35
CA PHE A 91 -5.12 1.80 14.24
C PHE A 91 -5.70 3.16 14.67
N GLY A 92 -5.98 3.37 15.92
CA GLY A 92 -6.64 4.56 16.45
C GLY A 92 -7.98 4.24 17.10
N ARG A 93 -8.64 5.27 17.63
CA ARG A 93 -9.90 5.11 18.40
C ARG A 93 -11.11 5.69 17.69
N LYS A 94 -10.90 6.54 16.67
CA LYS A 94 -11.96 7.23 15.95
C LYS A 94 -12.22 6.51 14.64
N ALA A 95 -13.49 6.28 14.34
CA ALA A 95 -13.91 5.66 13.09
C ALA A 95 -13.90 6.63 11.90
N ASP A 96 -13.93 7.92 12.19
CA ASP A 96 -14.01 9.05 11.24
C ASP A 96 -12.68 9.79 11.04
N ASP A 97 -11.59 9.28 11.61
CA ASP A 97 -10.27 9.93 11.56
C ASP A 97 -9.17 8.88 11.32
N ILE A 98 -8.41 9.08 10.24
CA ILE A 98 -7.30 8.21 9.86
C ILE A 98 -6.03 8.63 10.59
N ASN A 99 -5.51 7.76 11.44
CA ASN A 99 -4.22 7.97 12.10
C ASN A 99 -3.07 7.38 11.27
N TYR A 100 -2.54 8.14 10.35
CA TYR A 100 -1.49 7.70 9.42
C TYR A 100 -0.21 7.25 10.13
N SER A 101 0.19 7.89 11.23
CA SER A 101 1.36 7.47 12.01
C SER A 101 1.20 6.03 12.53
N ARG A 102 0.00 5.67 13.01
CA ARG A 102 -0.31 4.31 13.44
C ARG A 102 -0.43 3.34 12.27
N LEU A 103 -1.03 3.78 11.16
CA LEU A 103 -1.08 2.98 9.94
C LEU A 103 0.32 2.60 9.47
N TYR A 104 1.23 3.56 9.40
CA TYR A 104 2.61 3.32 8.99
C TYR A 104 3.26 2.20 9.82
N THR A 105 3.12 2.27 11.15
CA THR A 105 3.72 1.28 12.05
C THR A 105 2.99 -0.06 12.02
N GLU A 106 1.67 -0.04 12.24
CA GLU A 106 0.90 -1.27 12.48
C GLU A 106 0.63 -2.04 11.17
N ARG A 107 0.26 -1.35 10.09
CA ARG A 107 0.08 -2.04 8.80
C ARG A 107 1.40 -2.54 8.26
N GLY A 108 2.46 -1.75 8.33
CA GLY A 108 3.80 -2.19 7.93
C GLY A 108 4.22 -3.46 8.66
N ARG A 109 4.00 -3.54 9.97
CA ARG A 109 4.27 -4.73 10.78
C ARG A 109 3.44 -5.93 10.34
N LEU A 110 2.13 -5.76 10.12
CA LEU A 110 1.26 -6.85 9.68
C LEU A 110 1.58 -7.34 8.27
N LEU A 111 1.87 -6.44 7.34
CA LEU A 111 2.24 -6.80 5.97
C LEU A 111 3.58 -7.56 5.93
N ARG A 112 4.57 -7.13 6.71
CA ARG A 112 5.84 -7.88 6.84
C ARG A 112 5.61 -9.26 7.46
N LEU A 113 4.73 -9.38 8.45
CA LEU A 113 4.36 -10.66 9.05
C LEU A 113 3.67 -11.57 8.04
N ALA A 114 2.72 -11.04 7.27
CA ALA A 114 2.05 -11.78 6.19
C ALA A 114 3.07 -12.27 5.15
N TYR A 115 3.97 -11.39 4.70
CA TYR A 115 5.03 -11.74 3.77
C TYR A 115 5.93 -12.87 4.30
N SER A 116 6.37 -12.78 5.56
CA SER A 116 7.25 -13.81 6.18
C SER A 116 6.61 -15.19 6.28
N ARG A 117 5.28 -15.27 6.24
CA ARG A 117 4.51 -16.53 6.27
C ARG A 117 4.04 -16.98 4.90
N SER A 118 4.13 -16.11 3.92
CA SER A 118 3.71 -16.42 2.56
C SER A 118 4.81 -17.17 1.80
N ASN A 119 4.40 -17.98 0.84
CA ASN A 119 5.30 -18.58 -0.15
C ASN A 119 5.25 -17.78 -1.47
N ILE A 120 5.08 -16.44 -1.37
CA ILE A 120 4.83 -15.59 -2.53
C ILE A 120 5.96 -15.68 -3.57
N SER A 121 7.21 -15.85 -3.12
CA SER A 121 8.36 -16.01 -4.01
C SER A 121 8.28 -17.26 -4.93
N GLN A 122 7.42 -18.22 -4.62
CA GLN A 122 7.15 -19.40 -5.43
C GLN A 122 5.89 -19.28 -6.28
N ASN A 123 5.13 -18.20 -6.10
CA ASN A 123 3.90 -17.95 -6.84
C ASN A 123 4.22 -17.49 -8.27
N GLN A 124 3.72 -18.23 -9.27
CA GLN A 124 4.02 -17.96 -10.69
C GLN A 124 3.48 -16.61 -11.16
N ASP A 125 2.32 -16.16 -10.66
CA ASP A 125 1.75 -14.87 -11.02
C ASP A 125 2.59 -13.72 -10.44
N PHE A 126 3.12 -13.89 -9.22
CA PHE A 126 4.03 -12.93 -8.61
C PHE A 126 5.35 -12.85 -9.38
N ILE A 127 5.93 -13.99 -9.76
CA ILE A 127 7.17 -14.04 -10.56
C ILE A 127 6.95 -13.35 -11.90
N ALA A 128 5.85 -13.68 -12.60
CA ALA A 128 5.50 -13.05 -13.87
C ALA A 128 5.26 -11.53 -13.73
N PHE A 129 4.63 -11.10 -12.63
CA PHE A 129 4.46 -9.69 -12.32
C PHE A 129 5.81 -8.98 -12.13
N CYS A 130 6.74 -9.56 -11.37
CA CYS A 130 8.07 -9.00 -11.14
C CYS A 130 8.83 -8.86 -12.46
N GLU A 131 8.88 -9.89 -13.29
CA GLU A 131 9.56 -9.85 -14.59
C GLU A 131 8.96 -8.79 -15.52
N LYS A 132 7.64 -8.71 -15.62
CA LYS A 132 6.94 -7.71 -16.45
C LYS A 132 7.21 -6.28 -16.00
N ASN A 133 7.38 -6.06 -14.70
CA ASN A 133 7.51 -4.74 -14.09
C ASN A 133 8.93 -4.38 -13.68
N LYS A 134 9.90 -5.22 -13.95
CA LYS A 134 11.30 -5.09 -13.53
C LYS A 134 11.90 -3.70 -13.83
N TRP A 135 11.52 -3.09 -14.94
CA TRP A 135 12.01 -1.80 -15.41
C TRP A 135 11.74 -0.62 -14.45
N TRP A 136 10.81 -0.76 -13.49
CA TRP A 136 10.54 0.24 -12.44
C TRP A 136 10.53 -0.37 -11.03
N LEU A 137 10.15 -1.65 -10.90
CA LEU A 137 9.88 -2.29 -9.61
C LEU A 137 11.15 -2.47 -8.79
N ASP A 138 12.25 -2.90 -9.41
CA ASP A 138 13.52 -3.14 -8.71
C ASP A 138 14.05 -1.83 -8.10
N ASP A 139 14.07 -0.76 -8.88
CA ASP A 139 14.48 0.57 -8.40
C ASP A 139 13.56 1.10 -7.30
N PHE A 140 12.25 0.91 -7.43
CA PHE A 140 11.29 1.35 -6.43
C PHE A 140 11.42 0.54 -5.13
N ALA A 141 11.58 -0.77 -5.23
CA ALA A 141 11.76 -1.64 -4.06
C ALA A 141 13.04 -1.29 -3.31
N LEU A 142 14.16 -1.11 -4.01
CA LEU A 142 15.41 -0.65 -3.42
C LEU A 142 15.26 0.73 -2.76
N PHE A 143 14.63 1.68 -3.44
CA PHE A 143 14.36 3.01 -2.88
C PHE A 143 13.60 2.93 -1.56
N MET A 144 12.56 2.10 -1.49
CA MET A 144 11.75 1.94 -0.27
C MET A 144 12.53 1.26 0.85
N ALA A 145 13.33 0.23 0.53
CA ALA A 145 14.16 -0.45 1.51
C ALA A 145 15.26 0.48 2.08
N VAL A 146 15.92 1.26 1.24
CA VAL A 146 16.88 2.28 1.66
C VAL A 146 16.19 3.37 2.48
N LYS A 147 15.02 3.84 2.07
CA LYS A 147 14.24 4.82 2.82
C LYS A 147 13.91 4.32 4.24
N ASP A 148 13.49 3.08 4.38
CA ASP A 148 13.25 2.45 5.69
C ASP A 148 14.54 2.37 6.51
N ARG A 149 15.67 2.00 5.89
CA ARG A 149 17.00 1.93 6.53
C ARG A 149 17.45 3.29 7.09
N PHE A 150 17.09 4.38 6.41
CA PHE A 150 17.35 5.75 6.85
C PHE A 150 16.23 6.35 7.69
N GLY A 151 15.34 5.52 8.26
CA GLY A 151 14.27 5.96 9.17
C GLY A 151 13.22 6.86 8.52
N GLY A 152 12.93 6.64 7.23
CA GLY A 152 11.93 7.40 6.47
C GLY A 152 12.39 8.77 5.98
N LYS A 153 13.66 9.16 6.21
CA LYS A 153 14.20 10.46 5.80
C LYS A 153 14.08 10.69 4.29
N PRO A 154 13.98 11.96 3.86
CA PRO A 154 14.11 12.33 2.46
C PRO A 154 15.43 11.83 1.86
N TRP A 155 15.41 11.40 0.59
CA TRP A 155 16.60 10.87 -0.07
C TRP A 155 17.79 11.85 -0.11
N MET A 156 17.52 13.16 -0.06
CA MET A 156 18.54 14.21 0.00
C MET A 156 19.40 14.17 1.29
N GLU A 157 18.89 13.51 2.34
CA GLU A 157 19.58 13.36 3.63
C GLU A 157 20.30 12.00 3.76
N TRP A 158 20.27 11.17 2.71
CA TRP A 158 20.96 9.88 2.70
C TRP A 158 22.48 10.08 2.49
N ALA A 159 23.25 9.01 2.74
CA ALA A 159 24.67 9.00 2.41
C ALA A 159 24.89 9.33 0.93
N GLU A 160 25.99 10.02 0.63
CA GLU A 160 26.22 10.60 -0.69
C GLU A 160 26.26 9.55 -1.80
N ASP A 161 26.90 8.43 -1.54
CA ASP A 161 27.06 7.33 -2.48
C ASP A 161 25.74 6.73 -2.96
N ILE A 162 24.83 6.41 -2.03
CA ILE A 162 23.50 5.89 -2.39
C ILE A 162 22.58 7.01 -2.90
N ARG A 163 22.71 8.23 -2.39
CA ARG A 163 22.00 9.39 -2.88
C ARG A 163 22.29 9.69 -4.35
N LEU A 164 23.56 9.56 -4.74
CA LEU A 164 24.04 9.73 -6.12
C LEU A 164 23.97 8.44 -6.95
N ARG A 165 23.46 7.35 -6.37
CA ARG A 165 23.29 6.06 -7.03
C ARG A 165 24.61 5.48 -7.58
N TRP A 166 25.69 5.59 -6.83
CA TRP A 166 26.93 4.94 -7.21
C TRP A 166 26.77 3.43 -7.23
N GLN A 167 27.35 2.76 -8.24
CA GLN A 167 27.11 1.34 -8.46
C GLN A 167 27.47 0.48 -7.25
N ASN A 168 28.60 0.75 -6.60
CA ASN A 168 29.02 0.05 -5.39
C ASN A 168 28.02 0.20 -4.21
N ALA A 169 27.38 1.36 -4.09
CA ALA A 169 26.36 1.58 -3.07
C ALA A 169 25.06 0.84 -3.43
N LEU A 170 24.64 0.87 -4.71
CA LEU A 170 23.49 0.09 -5.16
C LEU A 170 23.71 -1.39 -4.88
N ASP A 171 24.85 -1.95 -5.25
CA ASP A 171 25.18 -3.36 -5.04
C ASP A 171 25.21 -3.71 -3.55
N TYR A 172 25.79 -2.85 -2.71
CA TYR A 172 25.81 -3.02 -1.26
C TYR A 172 24.41 -3.08 -0.67
N TYR A 173 23.54 -2.09 -0.97
CA TYR A 173 22.20 -2.04 -0.41
C TYR A 173 21.29 -3.14 -0.98
N HIS A 174 21.51 -3.58 -2.20
CA HIS A 174 20.84 -4.77 -2.73
C HIS A 174 21.17 -6.02 -1.93
N GLN A 175 22.44 -6.21 -1.57
CA GLN A 175 22.87 -7.39 -0.78
C GLN A 175 22.37 -7.34 0.67
N GLU A 176 22.35 -6.15 1.27
CA GLU A 176 22.01 -5.97 2.68
C GLU A 176 20.50 -5.95 2.96
N LEU A 177 19.67 -5.56 1.99
CA LEU A 177 18.26 -5.25 2.20
C LEU A 177 17.28 -6.17 1.44
N TYR A 178 17.77 -7.10 0.60
CA TYR A 178 16.98 -8.06 -0.17
C TYR A 178 17.06 -9.50 0.33
#